data_c169b2952d5f7d2fbe42d1993fcdf04f
#
_entry.id   c169b2952d5f7d2fbe42d1993fcdf04f
#
_cell.length_a   1.000
_cell.length_b   1.000
_cell.length_c   1.000
_cell.angle_alpha   90.00
_cell.angle_beta   90.00
_cell.angle_gamma   90.00
#
_symmetry.space_group_name_H-M   'P 1'
#
loop_
_entity.id
_entity.type
_entity.pdbx_description
1 polymer ?
#
loop_
_entity_poly.entity_id
_entity_poly.type
_entity_poly.pdbx_seq_one_letter_code
_entity_poly.pdbx_strand_id
1 'polypeptide(L)'
;GFNPETDLERIGVVNQTTMLATDTQEITDYLREEIVTFYQLGPDQVTEHFADTRDTLCYATNDNQSATYGLLKADADFAIVAGGYNSSNTAHLVDLCVEKLPTYFIKNAEKLISGDQVLHFDNVAKEEKLTHSFIPSKEKVRVLLTCGASCPDAVMEEILRKLVSFFPGAKYVEEVVNTNLQSS
;
A
#
# COMPACT_ATOMS: atom_id res chain seq x y z
N GLY A 1 21.74 18.14 -28.71
CA GLY A 1 21.35 18.25 -27.29
C GLY A 1 19.86 18.29 -27.19
N PHE A 2 19.30 18.12 -26.01
CA PHE A 2 17.85 18.17 -25.75
C PHE A 2 17.30 19.59 -26.07
N ASN A 3 16.25 19.63 -26.88
CA ASN A 3 15.52 20.86 -27.19
C ASN A 3 14.05 20.66 -26.78
N PRO A 4 13.57 21.36 -25.73
CA PRO A 4 12.20 21.16 -25.23
C PRO A 4 11.12 21.52 -26.26
N GLU A 5 11.39 22.40 -27.22
CA GLU A 5 10.39 22.79 -28.24
C GLU A 5 10.10 21.68 -29.26
N THR A 6 11.08 20.80 -29.49
CA THR A 6 10.96 19.71 -30.48
C THR A 6 10.91 18.34 -29.83
N ASP A 7 11.63 18.13 -28.74
CA ASP A 7 11.78 16.81 -28.11
C ASP A 7 10.62 16.47 -27.17
N LEU A 8 9.81 17.49 -26.77
CA LEU A 8 8.59 17.31 -25.98
C LEU A 8 7.30 17.37 -26.80
N GLU A 9 7.41 17.39 -28.13
CA GLU A 9 6.23 17.39 -29.01
C GLU A 9 5.34 16.15 -28.78
N ARG A 10 5.95 15.03 -28.44
CA ARG A 10 5.24 13.78 -28.11
C ARG A 10 5.85 13.14 -26.88
N ILE A 11 5.05 13.01 -25.84
CA ILE A 11 5.48 12.42 -24.56
C ILE A 11 4.54 11.31 -24.10
N GLY A 12 5.05 10.45 -23.22
CA GLY A 12 4.28 9.48 -22.45
C GLY A 12 4.88 9.35 -21.06
N VAL A 13 4.04 9.18 -20.06
CA VAL A 13 4.46 8.99 -18.68
C VAL A 13 4.41 7.51 -18.36
N VAL A 14 5.53 6.96 -17.94
CA VAL A 14 5.64 5.60 -17.42
C VAL A 14 6.18 5.66 -16.00
N ASN A 15 5.70 4.79 -15.14
CA ASN A 15 6.15 4.74 -13.76
C ASN A 15 7.04 3.53 -13.48
N GLN A 16 7.82 3.64 -12.43
CA GLN A 16 8.45 2.47 -11.83
C GLN A 16 7.35 1.58 -11.22
N THR A 17 7.46 0.26 -11.39
CA THR A 17 6.45 -0.72 -10.98
C THR A 17 6.09 -0.71 -9.49
N THR A 18 6.84 0.01 -8.66
CA THR A 18 6.64 0.12 -7.21
C THR A 18 6.10 1.48 -6.76
N MET A 19 5.87 2.42 -7.68
CA MET A 19 5.28 3.73 -7.36
C MET A 19 3.78 3.62 -7.05
N LEU A 20 3.25 4.64 -6.37
CA LEU A 20 1.79 4.77 -6.22
C LEU A 20 1.14 5.13 -7.57
N ALA A 21 0.02 4.50 -7.86
CA ALA A 21 -0.75 4.79 -9.07
C ALA A 21 -1.27 6.24 -9.06
N THR A 22 -1.66 6.75 -7.89
CA THR A 22 -2.12 8.12 -7.68
C THR A 22 -1.07 9.15 -8.05
N ASP A 23 0.17 8.99 -7.57
CA ASP A 23 1.26 9.91 -7.85
C ASP A 23 1.58 9.96 -9.35
N THR A 24 1.58 8.78 -10.00
CA THR A 24 1.78 8.69 -11.45
C THR A 24 0.65 9.38 -12.21
N GLN A 25 -0.59 9.23 -11.75
CA GLN A 25 -1.74 9.89 -12.37
C GLN A 25 -1.67 11.41 -12.24
N GLU A 26 -1.33 11.94 -11.06
CA GLU A 26 -1.17 13.37 -10.82
C GLU A 26 -0.08 13.99 -11.73
N ILE A 27 1.07 13.32 -11.84
CA ILE A 27 2.15 13.74 -12.75
C ILE A 27 1.68 13.72 -14.20
N THR A 28 0.94 12.67 -14.58
CA THR A 28 0.40 12.51 -15.93
C THR A 28 -0.58 13.64 -16.28
N ASP A 29 -1.48 13.95 -15.37
CA ASP A 29 -2.47 14.98 -15.56
C ASP A 29 -1.82 16.37 -15.63
N TYR A 30 -0.87 16.66 -14.76
CA TYR A 30 -0.10 17.90 -14.81
C TYR A 30 0.62 18.08 -16.15
N LEU A 31 1.39 17.07 -16.60
CA LEU A 31 2.12 17.15 -17.85
C LEU A 31 1.17 17.27 -19.07
N ARG A 32 0.01 16.62 -19.02
CA ARG A 32 -1.01 16.74 -20.06
C ARG A 32 -1.55 18.17 -20.14
N GLU A 33 -1.86 18.79 -19.01
CA GLU A 33 -2.34 20.17 -18.95
C GLU A 33 -1.31 21.16 -19.49
N GLU A 34 -0.02 20.98 -19.15
CA GLU A 34 1.07 21.79 -19.67
C GLU A 34 1.20 21.67 -21.19
N ILE A 35 1.15 20.47 -21.75
CA ILE A 35 1.22 20.20 -23.19
C ILE A 35 0.03 20.83 -23.92
N VAL A 36 -1.20 20.65 -23.39
CA VAL A 36 -2.40 21.24 -23.96
C VAL A 36 -2.30 22.76 -24.00
N THR A 37 -1.80 23.37 -22.93
CA THR A 37 -1.64 24.82 -22.83
C THR A 37 -0.56 25.34 -23.76
N PHE A 38 0.60 24.70 -23.81
CA PHE A 38 1.74 25.13 -24.61
C PHE A 38 1.47 25.06 -26.11
N TYR A 39 0.89 23.94 -26.58
CA TYR A 39 0.55 23.75 -27.99
C TYR A 39 -0.85 24.25 -28.37
N GLN A 40 -1.64 24.78 -27.45
CA GLN A 40 -3.01 25.26 -27.64
C GLN A 40 -3.91 24.18 -28.27
N LEU A 41 -3.82 22.93 -27.79
CA LEU A 41 -4.49 21.79 -28.38
C LEU A 41 -5.99 21.78 -28.09
N GLY A 42 -6.76 21.39 -29.10
CA GLY A 42 -8.17 21.00 -28.92
C GLY A 42 -8.28 19.55 -28.34
N PRO A 43 -9.46 19.17 -27.84
CA PRO A 43 -9.69 17.87 -27.21
C PRO A 43 -9.25 16.65 -28.05
N ASP A 44 -9.46 16.71 -29.36
CA ASP A 44 -9.15 15.61 -30.29
C ASP A 44 -7.66 15.52 -30.66
N GLN A 45 -6.87 16.55 -30.37
CA GLN A 45 -5.45 16.62 -30.72
C GLN A 45 -4.52 16.10 -29.61
N VAL A 46 -5.01 15.96 -28.39
CA VAL A 46 -4.21 15.55 -27.23
C VAL A 46 -3.54 14.21 -27.45
N THR A 47 -4.21 13.25 -28.08
CA THR A 47 -3.68 11.90 -28.36
C THR A 47 -2.52 11.88 -29.34
N GLU A 48 -2.34 12.92 -30.13
CA GLU A 48 -1.19 13.05 -31.04
C GLU A 48 0.07 13.45 -30.30
N HIS A 49 -0.08 14.18 -29.18
CA HIS A 49 1.03 14.71 -28.38
C HIS A 49 1.26 13.92 -27.08
N PHE A 50 0.25 13.21 -26.57
CA PHE A 50 0.34 12.52 -25.30
C PHE A 50 -0.07 11.05 -25.43
N ALA A 51 0.89 10.14 -25.18
CA ALA A 51 0.64 8.71 -25.23
C ALA A 51 -0.18 8.25 -24.01
N ASP A 52 -1.15 7.36 -24.25
CA ASP A 52 -1.90 6.72 -23.18
C ASP A 52 -1.04 5.60 -22.55
N THR A 53 -0.62 5.82 -21.32
CA THR A 53 0.24 4.89 -20.56
C THR A 53 -0.40 4.47 -19.23
N ARG A 54 -1.74 4.49 -19.14
CA ARG A 54 -2.51 4.31 -17.92
C ARG A 54 -2.27 3.00 -17.19
N ASP A 55 -1.74 1.98 -17.81
CA ASP A 55 -1.61 0.63 -17.21
C ASP A 55 -0.14 0.16 -17.23
N THR A 56 0.74 0.93 -16.58
CA THR A 56 2.17 0.60 -16.50
C THR A 56 2.59 -0.02 -15.17
N LEU A 57 1.69 -0.11 -14.18
CA LEU A 57 1.96 -0.80 -12.93
C LEU A 57 1.91 -2.33 -13.10
N CYS A 58 2.76 -3.02 -12.32
CA CYS A 58 2.63 -4.47 -12.16
C CYS A 58 1.26 -4.79 -11.52
N TYR A 59 0.54 -5.79 -12.05
CA TYR A 59 -0.77 -6.20 -11.53
C TYR A 59 -0.75 -6.45 -10.02
N ALA A 60 0.23 -7.19 -9.51
CA ALA A 60 0.34 -7.47 -8.07
C ALA A 60 0.51 -6.19 -7.22
N THR A 61 1.24 -5.20 -7.72
CA THR A 61 1.40 -3.91 -7.03
C THR A 61 0.09 -3.12 -7.05
N ASN A 62 -0.57 -3.06 -8.20
CA ASN A 62 -1.84 -2.37 -8.37
C ASN A 62 -2.95 -3.00 -7.50
N ASP A 63 -3.04 -4.33 -7.50
CA ASP A 63 -4.01 -5.07 -6.70
C ASP A 63 -3.82 -4.82 -5.20
N ASN A 64 -2.58 -4.86 -4.70
CA ASN A 64 -2.28 -4.59 -3.30
C ASN A 64 -2.57 -3.14 -2.90
N GLN A 65 -2.26 -2.16 -3.75
CA GLN A 65 -2.61 -0.76 -3.52
C GLN A 65 -4.14 -0.59 -3.49
N SER A 66 -4.84 -1.11 -4.49
CA SER A 66 -6.30 -1.04 -4.59
C SER A 66 -7.00 -1.71 -3.40
N ALA A 67 -6.51 -2.88 -2.99
CA ALA A 67 -7.02 -3.58 -1.81
C ALA A 67 -6.78 -2.75 -0.54
N THR A 68 -5.61 -2.15 -0.37
CA THR A 68 -5.30 -1.29 0.77
C THR A 68 -6.19 -0.05 0.81
N TYR A 69 -6.42 0.63 -0.32
CA TYR A 69 -7.39 1.72 -0.40
C TYR A 69 -8.81 1.28 -0.02
N GLY A 70 -9.22 0.08 -0.45
CA GLY A 70 -10.50 -0.53 -0.06
C GLY A 70 -10.60 -0.76 1.44
N LEU A 71 -9.55 -1.32 2.04
CA LEU A 71 -9.47 -1.57 3.49
C LEU A 71 -9.44 -0.29 4.33
N LEU A 72 -8.79 0.78 3.85
CA LEU A 72 -8.74 2.08 4.52
C LEU A 72 -10.09 2.82 4.56
N LYS A 73 -11.09 2.37 3.79
CA LYS A 73 -12.49 2.83 3.91
C LYS A 73 -13.22 2.15 5.06
N ALA A 74 -12.72 1.03 5.55
CA ALA A 74 -13.26 0.36 6.72
C ALA A 74 -12.76 1.05 7.99
N ASP A 75 -13.59 1.01 9.04
CA ASP A 75 -13.25 1.54 10.35
C ASP A 75 -12.29 0.57 11.06
N ALA A 76 -10.99 0.83 11.00
CA ALA A 76 -9.96 0.06 11.67
C ALA A 76 -9.27 0.87 12.79
N ASP A 77 -8.74 0.18 13.79
CA ASP A 77 -8.11 0.80 14.95
C ASP A 77 -6.62 1.05 14.75
N PHE A 78 -6.00 0.14 14.02
CA PHE A 78 -4.60 0.25 13.60
C PHE A 78 -4.35 -0.63 12.38
N ALA A 79 -3.23 -0.37 11.70
CA ALA A 79 -2.74 -1.18 10.60
C ALA A 79 -1.44 -1.92 10.95
N ILE A 80 -1.32 -3.14 10.43
CA ILE A 80 -0.06 -3.84 10.30
C ILE A 80 0.24 -3.98 8.82
N VAL A 81 1.40 -3.46 8.40
CA VAL A 81 1.90 -3.61 7.04
C VAL A 81 3.11 -4.53 7.07
N ALA A 82 3.03 -5.66 6.37
CA ALA A 82 4.09 -6.66 6.36
C ALA A 82 4.93 -6.58 5.08
N GLY A 83 6.26 -6.70 5.23
CA GLY A 83 7.17 -6.77 4.09
C GLY A 83 8.60 -6.38 4.43
N GLY A 84 9.47 -6.45 3.43
CA GLY A 84 10.86 -6.07 3.57
C GLY A 84 11.04 -4.56 3.73
N TYR A 85 11.86 -4.13 4.66
CA TYR A 85 12.09 -2.70 4.94
C TYR A 85 12.73 -1.93 3.78
N ASN A 86 13.32 -2.65 2.83
CA ASN A 86 13.89 -2.07 1.61
C ASN A 86 12.93 -2.09 0.41
N SER A 87 11.68 -2.54 0.61
CA SER A 87 10.67 -2.60 -0.45
C SER A 87 9.96 -1.27 -0.60
N SER A 88 10.18 -0.57 -1.71
CA SER A 88 9.48 0.70 -2.01
C SER A 88 7.97 0.52 -2.05
N ASN A 89 7.48 -0.57 -2.66
CA ASN A 89 6.04 -0.87 -2.67
C ASN A 89 5.47 -0.99 -1.26
N THR A 90 6.16 -1.70 -0.35
CA THR A 90 5.70 -1.82 1.04
C THR A 90 5.75 -0.47 1.76
N ALA A 91 6.80 0.33 1.54
CA ALA A 91 6.93 1.66 2.12
C ALA A 91 5.75 2.57 1.72
N HIS A 92 5.35 2.56 0.44
CA HIS A 92 4.18 3.31 -0.02
C HIS A 92 2.87 2.86 0.64
N LEU A 93 2.67 1.54 0.85
CA LEU A 93 1.52 1.05 1.60
C LEU A 93 1.51 1.53 3.06
N VAL A 94 2.70 1.61 3.68
CA VAL A 94 2.86 2.20 5.03
C VAL A 94 2.44 3.65 5.03
N ASP A 95 2.93 4.45 4.08
CA ASP A 95 2.64 5.88 3.97
C ASP A 95 1.13 6.10 3.81
N LEU A 96 0.45 5.33 2.95
CA LEU A 96 -1.02 5.35 2.82
C LEU A 96 -1.76 5.05 4.13
N CYS A 97 -1.28 4.06 4.89
CA CYS A 97 -1.92 3.69 6.15
C CYS A 97 -1.68 4.73 7.25
N VAL A 98 -0.48 5.27 7.37
CA VAL A 98 -0.09 6.27 8.38
C VAL A 98 -0.93 7.54 8.29
N GLU A 99 -1.38 7.93 7.10
CA GLU A 99 -2.28 9.08 6.92
C GLU A 99 -3.63 8.93 7.61
N LYS A 100 -4.07 7.70 7.87
CA LYS A 100 -5.43 7.38 8.35
C LYS A 100 -5.46 6.85 9.78
N LEU A 101 -4.47 6.03 10.17
CA LEU A 101 -4.51 5.31 11.45
C LEU A 101 -3.10 4.95 11.94
N PRO A 102 -2.93 4.63 13.23
CA PRO A 102 -1.69 4.09 13.77
C PRO A 102 -1.24 2.88 12.95
N THR A 103 -0.02 2.91 12.44
CA THR A 103 0.48 1.90 11.49
C THR A 103 1.81 1.34 11.95
N TYR A 104 1.94 0.01 11.88
CA TYR A 104 3.13 -0.72 12.30
C TYR A 104 3.70 -1.52 11.13
N PHE A 105 4.86 -1.10 10.63
CA PHE A 105 5.58 -1.77 9.55
C PHE A 105 6.49 -2.85 10.12
N ILE A 106 6.20 -4.11 9.82
CA ILE A 106 6.94 -5.27 10.35
C ILE A 106 7.39 -6.20 9.24
N LYS A 107 8.51 -6.90 9.43
CA LYS A 107 9.02 -7.85 8.44
C LYS A 107 8.55 -9.30 8.66
N ASN A 108 8.15 -9.66 9.87
CA ASN A 108 7.70 -11.02 10.23
C ASN A 108 6.96 -11.01 11.57
N ALA A 109 6.39 -12.15 11.95
CA ALA A 109 5.62 -12.32 13.19
C ALA A 109 6.44 -12.14 14.48
N GLU A 110 7.77 -12.32 14.45
CA GLU A 110 8.64 -12.11 15.62
C GLU A 110 8.62 -10.66 16.12
N LYS A 111 8.26 -9.71 15.23
CA LYS A 111 8.15 -8.31 15.55
C LYS A 111 6.92 -7.96 16.42
N LEU A 112 5.95 -8.85 16.48
CA LEU A 112 4.85 -8.83 17.46
C LEU A 112 5.33 -9.50 18.74
N ILE A 113 5.96 -8.73 19.65
CA ILE A 113 6.63 -9.27 20.84
C ILE A 113 5.62 -9.81 21.84
N SER A 114 4.56 -9.04 22.12
CA SER A 114 3.46 -9.40 23.02
C SER A 114 2.18 -8.64 22.59
N GLY A 115 1.07 -8.89 23.28
CA GLY A 115 -0.17 -8.09 23.07
C GLY A 115 -0.04 -6.60 23.45
N ASP A 116 1.06 -6.22 24.11
CA ASP A 116 1.37 -4.83 24.48
C ASP A 116 2.48 -4.21 23.60
N GLN A 117 3.37 -5.02 23.02
CA GLN A 117 4.62 -4.56 22.44
C GLN A 117 4.79 -4.98 20.99
N VAL A 118 5.08 -4.03 20.12
CA VAL A 118 5.44 -4.25 18.72
C VAL A 118 6.77 -3.54 18.40
N LEU A 119 7.70 -4.27 17.79
CA LEU A 119 8.93 -3.71 17.22
C LEU A 119 8.68 -3.48 15.73
N HIS A 120 8.54 -2.24 15.32
CA HIS A 120 8.20 -1.88 13.94
C HIS A 120 9.23 -0.93 13.35
N PHE A 121 9.29 -0.87 12.03
CA PHE A 121 10.21 0.00 11.32
C PHE A 121 9.59 1.40 11.13
N ASP A 122 10.33 2.42 11.52
CA ASP A 122 10.00 3.81 11.24
C ASP A 122 10.54 4.20 9.86
N ASN A 123 9.62 4.47 8.93
CA ASN A 123 9.97 4.75 7.53
C ASN A 123 10.69 6.10 7.35
N VAL A 124 10.55 7.01 8.28
CA VAL A 124 11.20 8.33 8.26
C VAL A 124 12.58 8.25 8.90
N ALA A 125 12.65 7.71 10.12
CA ALA A 125 13.92 7.57 10.86
C ALA A 125 14.83 6.46 10.30
N LYS A 126 14.27 5.53 9.49
CA LYS A 126 14.97 4.37 8.92
C LYS A 126 15.57 3.44 9.97
N GLU A 127 14.88 3.28 11.10
CA GLU A 127 15.27 2.42 12.20
C GLU A 127 14.09 1.66 12.81
N GLU A 128 14.36 0.57 13.52
CA GLU A 128 13.34 -0.15 14.26
C GLU A 128 13.03 0.56 15.59
N LYS A 129 11.74 0.71 15.87
CA LYS A 129 11.20 1.37 17.06
C LYS A 129 10.29 0.42 17.83
N LEU A 130 10.47 0.35 19.15
CA LEU A 130 9.56 -0.37 20.02
C LEU A 130 8.40 0.53 20.45
N THR A 131 7.18 0.06 20.21
CA THR A 131 5.97 0.73 20.66
C THR A 131 5.22 -0.14 21.67
N HIS A 132 4.79 0.48 22.76
CA HIS A 132 3.97 -0.12 23.80
C HIS A 132 2.50 0.22 23.59
N SER A 133 1.60 -0.60 24.14
CA SER A 133 0.15 -0.41 24.09
C SER A 133 -0.37 -0.20 22.66
N PHE A 134 0.20 -0.97 21.70
CA PHE A 134 -0.17 -0.85 20.29
C PHE A 134 -1.57 -1.39 19.99
N ILE A 135 -2.06 -2.34 20.80
CA ILE A 135 -3.44 -2.82 20.73
C ILE A 135 -4.30 -1.98 21.69
N PRO A 136 -5.34 -1.27 21.20
CA PRO A 136 -6.20 -0.48 22.04
C PRO A 136 -7.01 -1.34 23.00
N SER A 137 -7.20 -0.86 24.24
CA SER A 137 -7.98 -1.55 25.27
C SER A 137 -9.48 -1.36 25.03
N LYS A 138 -10.08 -2.19 24.18
CA LYS A 138 -11.51 -2.21 23.90
C LYS A 138 -12.02 -3.63 23.60
N GLU A 139 -13.31 -3.84 23.71
CA GLU A 139 -13.95 -5.14 23.56
C GLU A 139 -13.78 -5.73 22.16
N LYS A 140 -13.87 -4.89 21.14
CA LYS A 140 -13.70 -5.29 19.73
C LYS A 140 -12.63 -4.44 19.08
N VAL A 141 -11.57 -5.08 18.64
CA VAL A 141 -10.45 -4.45 17.92
C VAL A 141 -10.54 -4.83 16.45
N ARG A 142 -10.49 -3.84 15.56
CA ARG A 142 -10.43 -4.03 14.12
C ARG A 142 -9.03 -3.71 13.64
N VAL A 143 -8.39 -4.69 13.00
CA VAL A 143 -7.03 -4.55 12.49
C VAL A 143 -7.04 -4.60 10.98
N LEU A 144 -6.42 -3.62 10.35
CA LEU A 144 -6.08 -3.68 8.94
C LEU A 144 -4.76 -4.42 8.80
N LEU A 145 -4.76 -5.51 8.06
CA LEU A 145 -3.55 -6.29 7.76
C LEU A 145 -3.33 -6.31 6.25
N THR A 146 -2.21 -5.77 5.80
CA THR A 146 -1.81 -5.74 4.39
C THR A 146 -0.32 -6.03 4.23
N CYS A 147 0.13 -6.30 3.01
CA CYS A 147 1.53 -6.59 2.76
C CYS A 147 2.00 -6.08 1.39
N GLY A 148 3.30 -5.90 1.25
CA GLY A 148 3.91 -5.65 -0.05
C GLY A 148 3.78 -6.85 -0.98
N ALA A 149 3.72 -6.60 -2.30
CA ALA A 149 3.56 -7.63 -3.33
C ALA A 149 4.61 -8.76 -3.30
N SER A 150 5.78 -8.50 -2.74
CA SER A 150 6.84 -9.49 -2.57
C SER A 150 6.80 -10.25 -1.24
N CYS A 151 5.82 -9.98 -0.38
CA CYS A 151 5.69 -10.66 0.91
C CYS A 151 5.09 -12.07 0.70
N PRO A 152 5.75 -13.13 1.16
CA PRO A 152 5.19 -14.48 1.04
C PRO A 152 3.92 -14.65 1.88
N ASP A 153 2.94 -15.39 1.37
CA ASP A 153 1.69 -15.69 2.07
C ASP A 153 1.92 -16.35 3.43
N ALA A 154 2.94 -17.21 3.53
CA ALA A 154 3.31 -17.85 4.78
C ALA A 154 3.68 -16.84 5.89
N VAL A 155 4.35 -15.74 5.55
CA VAL A 155 4.68 -14.66 6.50
C VAL A 155 3.42 -13.96 6.99
N MET A 156 2.48 -13.71 6.08
CA MET A 156 1.18 -13.11 6.42
C MET A 156 0.36 -14.02 7.34
N GLU A 157 0.36 -15.31 7.06
CA GLU A 157 -0.32 -16.31 7.90
C GLU A 157 0.28 -16.37 9.31
N GLU A 158 1.61 -16.39 9.43
CA GLU A 158 2.31 -16.37 10.73
C GLU A 158 1.97 -15.10 11.54
N ILE A 159 1.97 -13.93 10.88
CA ILE A 159 1.60 -12.66 11.50
C ILE A 159 0.16 -12.71 11.99
N LEU A 160 -0.77 -13.19 11.15
CA LEU A 160 -2.18 -13.31 11.50
C LEU A 160 -2.38 -14.23 12.70
N ARG A 161 -1.78 -15.43 12.69
CA ARG A 161 -1.84 -16.39 13.80
C ARG A 161 -1.28 -15.80 15.10
N LYS A 162 -0.14 -15.13 15.01
CA LYS A 162 0.48 -14.45 16.15
C LYS A 162 -0.41 -13.35 16.71
N LEU A 163 -0.97 -12.51 15.85
CA LEU A 163 -1.86 -11.44 16.25
C LEU A 163 -3.12 -11.99 16.94
N VAL A 164 -3.78 -12.99 16.35
CA VAL A 164 -4.97 -13.65 16.93
C VAL A 164 -4.67 -14.23 18.30
N SER A 165 -3.46 -14.77 18.53
CA SER A 165 -3.07 -15.35 19.82
C SER A 165 -3.07 -14.35 20.98
N PHE A 166 -3.08 -13.05 20.71
CA PHE A 166 -3.17 -12.01 21.75
C PHE A 166 -4.61 -11.72 22.19
N PHE A 167 -5.60 -12.30 21.51
CA PHE A 167 -7.02 -12.10 21.82
C PHE A 167 -7.64 -13.38 22.40
N PRO A 168 -7.75 -13.50 23.74
CA PRO A 168 -8.40 -14.65 24.36
C PRO A 168 -9.85 -14.77 23.89
N GLY A 169 -10.23 -15.94 23.38
CA GLY A 169 -11.58 -16.19 22.86
C GLY A 169 -11.80 -15.84 21.40
N ALA A 170 -10.79 -15.37 20.69
CA ALA A 170 -10.84 -15.29 19.23
C ALA A 170 -10.96 -16.69 18.61
N LYS A 171 -11.75 -16.81 17.53
CA LYS A 171 -11.80 -18.06 16.75
C LYS A 171 -10.46 -18.29 16.06
N TYR A 172 -10.05 -19.54 15.96
CA TYR A 172 -8.87 -19.89 15.17
C TYR A 172 -9.10 -19.59 13.68
N VAL A 173 -8.02 -19.23 13.01
CA VAL A 173 -8.07 -18.86 11.57
C VAL A 173 -8.68 -19.99 10.74
N GLU A 174 -8.32 -21.24 11.04
CA GLU A 174 -8.83 -22.45 10.39
C GLU A 174 -10.35 -22.62 10.53
N GLU A 175 -10.90 -22.30 11.69
CA GLU A 175 -12.36 -22.38 11.93
C GLU A 175 -13.11 -21.37 11.06
N VAL A 176 -12.57 -20.16 10.91
CA VAL A 176 -13.18 -19.11 10.10
C VAL A 176 -13.10 -19.45 8.61
N VAL A 177 -11.96 -19.95 8.15
CA VAL A 177 -11.77 -20.35 6.75
C VAL A 177 -12.71 -21.51 6.39
N ASN A 178 -12.77 -22.55 7.21
CA ASN A 178 -13.62 -23.70 6.98
C ASN A 178 -15.12 -23.32 7.00
N THR A 179 -15.53 -22.38 7.84
CA THR A 179 -16.92 -21.92 7.89
C THR A 179 -17.31 -21.18 6.59
N ASN A 180 -16.41 -20.36 6.04
CA ASN A 180 -16.66 -19.62 4.81
C ASN A 180 -16.67 -20.52 3.56
N LEU A 181 -15.81 -21.55 3.50
CA LEU A 181 -15.80 -22.52 2.41
C LEU A 181 -17.04 -23.42 2.35
N GLN A 182 -17.73 -23.61 3.49
CA GLN A 182 -19.00 -24.36 3.57
C GLN A 182 -20.23 -23.51 3.21
N SER A 183 -20.06 -22.20 3.13
CA SER A 183 -21.15 -21.23 2.88
C SER A 183 -21.16 -20.69 1.44
N SER A 184 -20.21 -21.14 0.60
CA SER A 184 -20.08 -20.79 -0.82
C SER A 184 -20.48 -21.95 -1.70
#